data_908162cd74831a5f2d038c7587c62d63
#
_entry.id   908162cd74831a5f2d038c7587c62d63
#
_cell.length_a   1.000
_cell.length_b   1.000
_cell.length_c   1.000
_cell.angle_alpha   90.00
_cell.angle_beta   90.00
_cell.angle_gamma   90.00
#
_symmetry.space_group_name_H-M   'P 1'
#
loop_
_entity.id
_entity.type
_entity.pdbx_description
1 polymer ?
#
loop_
_entity_poly.entity_id
_entity_poly.type
_entity_poly.pdbx_seq_one_letter_code
_entity_poly.pdbx_strand_id
1 'polypeptide(L)'
;MNKKLKEGGLGDLAHAAERDHEVQMARADLYKIAKYAIKLHDMLKSVSEAEGIEGWQQSKITKAADYIGSVYHAMDYDTKFAESKSAKNVMKRSKTMTEESYLESMQSKVANKLAESND
;
A
#
# COMPACT_ATOMS: atom_id res chain seq x y z
N MET A 1 41.10 -4.59 -0.42
CA MET A 1 40.06 -4.48 0.55
C MET A 1 39.42 -3.10 0.62
N ASN A 2 40.21 -2.10 0.90
CA ASN A 2 39.68 -0.76 0.94
C ASN A 2 39.08 -0.33 -0.38
N LYS A 3 39.69 -0.77 -1.43
CA LYS A 3 39.22 -0.45 -2.74
C LYS A 3 37.79 -0.95 -2.97
N LYS A 4 37.58 -2.17 -2.56
CA LYS A 4 36.28 -2.78 -2.69
C LYS A 4 35.26 -2.07 -1.82
N LEU A 5 35.67 -1.73 -0.61
CA LEU A 5 34.80 -1.01 0.29
C LEU A 5 34.43 0.36 -0.24
N LYS A 6 35.39 1.04 -0.84
CA LYS A 6 35.14 2.35 -1.40
C LYS A 6 34.14 2.27 -2.53
N GLU A 7 34.36 1.36 -3.44
CA GLU A 7 33.47 1.20 -4.57
C GLU A 7 32.09 0.81 -4.08
N GLY A 8 32.06 -0.19 -3.21
CA GLY A 8 30.83 -0.61 -2.63
C GLY A 8 30.19 0.48 -1.80
N GLY A 9 31.02 1.26 -1.11
CA GLY A 9 30.51 2.33 -0.28
C GLY A 9 29.71 3.36 -1.06
N LEU A 10 30.29 3.85 -2.14
CA LEU A 10 29.63 4.87 -2.94
C LEU A 10 28.43 4.30 -3.71
N GLY A 11 28.63 3.17 -4.36
CA GLY A 11 27.57 2.55 -5.11
C GLY A 11 26.43 2.11 -4.22
N ASP A 12 26.78 1.53 -3.09
CA ASP A 12 25.76 1.06 -2.15
C ASP A 12 24.97 2.21 -1.55
N LEU A 13 25.66 3.31 -1.26
CA LEU A 13 24.97 4.49 -0.73
C LEU A 13 24.01 5.07 -1.76
N ALA A 14 24.42 5.11 -3.01
CA ALA A 14 23.56 5.62 -4.07
C ALA A 14 22.34 4.73 -4.24
N HIS A 15 22.54 3.41 -4.24
CA HIS A 15 21.45 2.48 -4.35
C HIS A 15 20.52 2.52 -3.14
N ALA A 16 21.12 2.66 -1.97
CA ALA A 16 20.33 2.77 -0.74
C ALA A 16 19.48 4.03 -0.75
N ALA A 17 20.03 5.12 -1.22
CA ALA A 17 19.31 6.38 -1.30
C ALA A 17 18.14 6.28 -2.29
N GLU A 18 18.39 5.65 -3.42
CA GLU A 18 17.34 5.44 -4.41
C GLU A 18 16.22 4.57 -3.87
N ARG A 19 16.59 3.47 -3.22
CA ARG A 19 15.60 2.57 -2.65
C ARG A 19 14.79 3.23 -1.56
N ASP A 20 15.46 4.02 -0.72
CA ASP A 20 14.77 4.73 0.34
C ASP A 20 13.79 5.74 -0.24
N HIS A 21 14.21 6.43 -1.29
CA HIS A 21 13.37 7.39 -1.97
C HIS A 21 12.14 6.68 -2.59
N GLU A 22 12.36 5.53 -3.18
CA GLU A 22 11.27 4.76 -3.77
C GLU A 22 10.26 4.34 -2.71
N VAL A 23 10.74 3.91 -1.57
CA VAL A 23 9.83 3.52 -0.49
C VAL A 23 9.03 4.72 0.00
N GLN A 24 9.69 5.85 0.17
CA GLN A 24 9.00 7.06 0.60
C GLN A 24 7.97 7.50 -0.42
N MET A 25 8.30 7.44 -1.69
CA MET A 25 7.36 7.79 -2.74
C MET A 25 6.17 6.85 -2.77
N ALA A 26 6.45 5.57 -2.62
CA ALA A 26 5.38 4.57 -2.60
C ALA A 26 4.43 4.81 -1.44
N ARG A 27 4.98 5.12 -0.27
CA ARG A 27 4.16 5.40 0.90
C ARG A 27 3.30 6.64 0.70
N ALA A 28 3.88 7.68 0.10
CA ALA A 28 3.14 8.90 -0.18
C ALA A 28 2.03 8.65 -1.20
N ASP A 29 2.34 7.86 -2.21
CA ASP A 29 1.34 7.51 -3.22
C ASP A 29 0.22 6.67 -2.63
N LEU A 30 0.59 5.74 -1.76
CA LEU A 30 -0.43 4.92 -1.11
C LEU A 30 -1.34 5.76 -0.22
N TYR A 31 -0.79 6.74 0.44
CA TYR A 31 -1.60 7.65 1.24
C TYR A 31 -2.59 8.39 0.34
N LYS A 32 -2.12 8.88 -0.79
CA LYS A 32 -2.98 9.56 -1.76
C LYS A 32 -4.08 8.64 -2.26
N ILE A 33 -3.70 7.43 -2.63
CA ILE A 33 -4.65 6.44 -3.14
C ILE A 33 -5.72 6.16 -2.10
N ALA A 34 -5.31 5.93 -0.87
CA ALA A 34 -6.25 5.65 0.20
C ALA A 34 -7.19 6.83 0.45
N LYS A 35 -6.64 8.03 0.42
CA LYS A 35 -7.42 9.25 0.63
C LYS A 35 -8.49 9.40 -0.44
N TYR A 36 -8.09 9.27 -1.69
CA TYR A 36 -9.05 9.41 -2.79
C TYR A 36 -10.02 8.25 -2.85
N ALA A 37 -9.55 7.05 -2.52
CA ALA A 37 -10.42 5.89 -2.50
C ALA A 37 -11.56 6.07 -1.49
N ILE A 38 -11.23 6.55 -0.31
CA ILE A 38 -12.25 6.78 0.72
C ILE A 38 -13.23 7.86 0.27
N LYS A 39 -12.72 8.94 -0.29
CA LYS A 39 -13.58 10.01 -0.76
C LYS A 39 -14.49 9.56 -1.89
N LEU A 40 -13.95 8.81 -2.83
CA LEU A 40 -14.75 8.30 -3.93
C LEU A 40 -15.80 7.31 -3.45
N HIS A 41 -15.41 6.45 -2.53
CA HIS A 41 -16.36 5.49 -1.97
C HIS A 41 -17.53 6.21 -1.32
N ASP A 42 -17.24 7.27 -0.60
CA ASP A 42 -18.27 8.08 0.03
C ASP A 42 -19.19 8.72 -1.00
N MET A 43 -18.59 9.29 -2.05
CA MET A 43 -19.37 9.90 -3.11
C MET A 43 -20.28 8.90 -3.79
N LEU A 44 -19.78 7.70 -4.00
CA LEU A 44 -20.55 6.67 -4.70
C LEU A 44 -21.69 6.12 -3.87
N LYS A 45 -21.67 6.32 -2.56
CA LYS A 45 -22.78 5.89 -1.71
C LYS A 45 -24.09 6.54 -2.11
N SER A 46 -24.02 7.74 -2.64
CA SER A 46 -25.24 8.47 -3.02
C SER A 46 -25.54 8.34 -4.51
N VAL A 47 -24.78 7.56 -5.25
CA VAL A 47 -25.02 7.33 -6.67
C VAL A 47 -25.79 6.03 -6.82
N SER A 48 -26.93 6.08 -7.49
CA SER A 48 -27.74 4.89 -7.70
C SER A 48 -27.19 4.09 -8.90
N GLU A 49 -27.55 2.83 -8.94
CA GLU A 49 -27.17 1.98 -10.08
C GLU A 49 -27.73 2.52 -11.38
N ALA A 50 -28.90 3.13 -11.31
CA ALA A 50 -29.53 3.72 -12.50
C ALA A 50 -28.76 4.91 -13.03
N GLU A 51 -28.26 5.74 -12.12
CA GLU A 51 -27.42 6.87 -12.52
C GLU A 51 -26.10 6.41 -13.08
N GLY A 52 -25.47 5.50 -12.35
CA GLY A 52 -24.19 4.93 -12.74
C GLY A 52 -23.06 5.96 -12.71
N ILE A 53 -21.93 5.53 -13.19
CA ILE A 53 -20.78 6.40 -13.42
C ILE A 53 -20.33 6.18 -14.85
N GLU A 54 -19.44 7.03 -15.31
CA GLU A 54 -18.96 6.91 -16.67
C GLU A 54 -18.04 5.71 -16.83
N GLY A 55 -18.06 5.10 -18.01
CA GLY A 55 -17.27 3.90 -18.28
C GLY A 55 -15.80 4.09 -18.03
N TRP A 56 -15.26 5.25 -18.42
CA TRP A 56 -13.83 5.49 -18.22
C TRP A 56 -13.48 5.61 -16.73
N GLN A 57 -14.42 6.15 -15.93
CA GLN A 57 -14.22 6.25 -14.49
C GLN A 57 -14.18 4.86 -13.87
N GLN A 58 -15.14 4.03 -14.22
CA GLN A 58 -15.18 2.68 -13.70
C GLN A 58 -13.93 1.90 -14.12
N SER A 59 -13.53 2.06 -15.37
CA SER A 59 -12.35 1.36 -15.89
C SER A 59 -11.09 1.74 -15.11
N LYS A 60 -10.91 3.02 -14.83
CA LYS A 60 -9.74 3.45 -14.08
C LYS A 60 -9.75 2.93 -12.65
N ILE A 61 -10.90 2.92 -12.03
CA ILE A 61 -11.02 2.42 -10.66
C ILE A 61 -10.69 0.92 -10.64
N THR A 62 -11.20 0.18 -11.61
CA THR A 62 -10.93 -1.25 -11.69
C THR A 62 -9.44 -1.52 -11.88
N LYS A 63 -8.80 -0.76 -12.76
CA LYS A 63 -7.37 -0.93 -12.99
C LYS A 63 -6.56 -0.57 -11.76
N ALA A 64 -6.95 0.48 -11.07
CA ALA A 64 -6.25 0.88 -9.85
C ALA A 64 -6.34 -0.21 -8.80
N ALA A 65 -7.52 -0.79 -8.64
CA ALA A 65 -7.72 -1.88 -7.70
C ALA A 65 -6.86 -3.08 -8.07
N ASP A 66 -6.80 -3.39 -9.35
CA ASP A 66 -6.01 -4.51 -9.84
C ASP A 66 -4.52 -4.28 -9.58
N TYR A 67 -4.03 -3.09 -9.90
CA TYR A 67 -2.63 -2.75 -9.70
C TYR A 67 -2.25 -2.82 -8.23
N ILE A 68 -3.04 -2.20 -7.38
CA ILE A 68 -2.76 -2.19 -5.95
C ILE A 68 -2.83 -3.60 -5.38
N GLY A 69 -3.81 -4.38 -5.82
CA GLY A 69 -3.94 -5.76 -5.38
C GLY A 69 -2.75 -6.59 -5.75
N SER A 70 -2.24 -6.41 -6.98
CA SER A 70 -1.06 -7.14 -7.42
C SER A 70 0.15 -6.86 -6.54
N VAL A 71 0.37 -5.59 -6.24
CA VAL A 71 1.49 -5.20 -5.40
C VAL A 71 1.32 -5.75 -4.00
N TYR A 72 0.11 -5.63 -3.47
CA TYR A 72 -0.16 -6.13 -2.13
C TYR A 72 0.12 -7.62 -2.03
N HIS A 73 -0.40 -8.39 -2.97
CA HIS A 73 -0.22 -9.84 -2.92
C HIS A 73 1.23 -10.26 -3.09
N ALA A 74 1.97 -9.56 -3.94
CA ALA A 74 3.39 -9.84 -4.11
C ALA A 74 4.16 -9.57 -2.83
N MET A 75 3.91 -8.44 -2.21
CA MET A 75 4.61 -8.07 -0.98
C MET A 75 4.19 -8.95 0.19
N ASP A 76 2.92 -9.31 0.23
CA ASP A 76 2.42 -10.21 1.27
C ASP A 76 3.05 -11.58 1.16
N TYR A 77 3.19 -12.08 -0.06
CA TYR A 77 3.84 -13.35 -0.30
C TYR A 77 5.29 -13.30 0.14
N ASP A 78 6.01 -12.25 -0.24
CA ASP A 78 7.40 -12.08 0.14
C ASP A 78 7.58 -12.04 1.65
N THR A 79 6.69 -11.33 2.32
CA THR A 79 6.74 -11.21 3.76
C THR A 79 6.49 -12.55 4.44
N LYS A 80 5.47 -13.25 3.99
CA LYS A 80 5.14 -14.56 4.55
C LYS A 80 6.24 -15.56 4.32
N PHE A 81 6.85 -15.52 3.15
CA PHE A 81 7.94 -16.41 2.82
C PHE A 81 9.14 -16.18 3.74
N ALA A 82 9.47 -14.91 3.96
CA ALA A 82 10.56 -14.56 4.85
C ALA A 82 10.26 -14.97 6.29
N GLU A 83 9.03 -14.76 6.72
CA GLU A 83 8.63 -15.12 8.07
C GLU A 83 8.65 -16.61 8.31
N SER A 84 8.24 -17.38 7.32
CA SER A 84 8.21 -18.83 7.48
C SER A 84 9.63 -19.39 7.59
N LYS A 85 10.61 -18.66 7.08
CA LYS A 85 12.00 -19.08 7.21
C LYS A 85 12.59 -18.70 8.55
N SER A 86 12.22 -17.57 9.08
CA SER A 86 12.94 -17.03 10.22
C SER A 86 12.23 -17.15 11.54
N ALA A 87 10.92 -16.98 11.59
CA ALA A 87 10.25 -16.98 12.90
C ALA A 87 8.83 -17.44 12.79
N LYS A 88 8.53 -18.50 13.48
CA LYS A 88 7.18 -19.03 13.51
C LYS A 88 6.24 -18.17 14.34
N ASN A 89 6.80 -17.38 15.22
CA ASN A 89 5.99 -16.52 16.07
C ASN A 89 5.19 -15.51 15.27
N VAL A 90 5.78 -15.01 14.22
CA VAL A 90 5.15 -14.00 13.41
C VAL A 90 3.96 -14.57 12.64
N MET A 91 4.02 -15.86 12.35
CA MET A 91 2.93 -16.53 11.66
C MET A 91 1.64 -16.50 12.46
N LYS A 92 1.74 -16.50 13.76
CA LYS A 92 0.55 -16.46 14.60
C LYS A 92 -0.23 -15.17 14.40
N ARG A 93 0.47 -14.10 14.25
CA ARG A 93 -0.17 -12.80 14.06
C ARG A 93 -0.90 -12.74 12.73
N SER A 94 -0.29 -13.25 11.70
CA SER A 94 -0.94 -13.19 10.39
C SER A 94 -2.17 -14.07 10.34
N LYS A 95 -2.25 -15.08 11.18
CA LYS A 95 -3.42 -15.95 11.20
C LYS A 95 -4.62 -15.30 11.87
N THR A 96 -4.39 -14.37 12.74
CA THR A 96 -5.48 -13.76 13.50
C THR A 96 -6.13 -12.61 12.78
N MET A 97 -5.57 -12.19 11.67
CA MET A 97 -6.11 -11.04 10.95
C MET A 97 -6.58 -11.46 9.57
N THR A 98 -7.85 -11.24 9.32
CA THR A 98 -8.41 -11.51 7.99
C THR A 98 -8.14 -10.33 7.08
N GLU A 99 -8.25 -10.55 5.79
CA GLU A 99 -8.07 -9.49 4.81
C GLU A 99 -9.07 -8.37 5.03
N GLU A 100 -10.31 -8.75 5.32
CA GLU A 100 -11.36 -7.78 5.56
C GLU A 100 -11.06 -6.92 6.78
N SER A 101 -10.62 -7.56 7.83
CA SER A 101 -10.25 -6.88 9.07
C SER A 101 -9.12 -5.90 8.85
N TYR A 102 -8.14 -6.31 8.06
CA TYR A 102 -7.00 -5.48 7.74
C TYR A 102 -7.43 -4.24 6.96
N LEU A 103 -8.31 -4.43 5.98
CA LEU A 103 -8.79 -3.33 5.16
C LEU A 103 -9.59 -2.33 6.01
N GLU A 104 -10.41 -2.83 6.89
CA GLU A 104 -11.17 -1.97 7.79
C GLU A 104 -10.24 -1.15 8.68
N SER A 105 -9.21 -1.79 9.18
CA SER A 105 -8.24 -1.12 10.03
C SER A 105 -7.54 0.01 9.27
N MET A 106 -7.16 -0.25 8.03
CA MET A 106 -6.52 0.75 7.20
C MET A 106 -7.46 1.92 6.91
N GLN A 107 -8.69 1.61 6.60
CA GLN A 107 -9.68 2.64 6.32
C GLN A 107 -9.89 3.55 7.52
N SER A 108 -9.95 2.96 8.69
CA SER A 108 -10.09 3.74 9.92
C SER A 108 -8.92 4.68 10.14
N LYS A 109 -7.72 4.17 9.91
CA LYS A 109 -6.52 4.99 10.10
C LYS A 109 -6.46 6.15 9.14
N VAL A 110 -6.81 5.90 7.88
CA VAL A 110 -6.78 6.94 6.88
C VAL A 110 -7.89 7.95 7.14
N ALA A 111 -9.05 7.50 7.53
CA ALA A 111 -10.17 8.37 7.85
C ALA A 111 -9.83 9.29 9.01
N ASN A 112 -9.19 8.76 10.03
CA ASN A 112 -8.75 9.56 11.17
C ASN A 112 -7.74 10.60 10.75
N LYS A 113 -6.82 10.20 9.89
CA LYS A 113 -5.80 11.12 9.40
C LYS A 113 -6.41 12.25 8.59
N LEU A 114 -7.40 11.93 7.79
CA LEU A 114 -8.10 12.95 7.00
C LEU A 114 -8.87 13.91 7.88
N ALA A 115 -9.48 13.40 8.94
CA ALA A 115 -10.19 14.24 9.88
C ALA A 115 -9.24 15.20 10.57
N GLU A 116 -8.06 14.73 10.92
CA GLU A 116 -7.04 15.58 11.53
C GLU A 116 -6.59 16.67 10.57
N SER A 117 -6.45 16.33 9.30
CA SER A 117 -6.00 17.33 8.33
C SER A 117 -7.01 18.42 8.09
N ASN A 118 -8.26 18.18 8.37
CA ASN A 118 -9.30 19.16 8.12
C ASN A 118 -9.41 20.19 9.21
N ASP A 119 -8.72 19.95 10.30
CA ASP A 119 -8.66 20.94 11.37
C ASP A 119 -7.64 22.01 11.04
#